data_3dee5444d9376c80a1beed5bc0efb442
#
_entry.id   3dee5444d9376c80a1beed5bc0efb442
#
_cell.length_a   1.000
_cell.length_b   1.000
_cell.length_c   1.000
_cell.angle_alpha   90.00
_cell.angle_beta   90.00
_cell.angle_gamma   90.00
#
_symmetry.space_group_name_H-M   'P 1'
#
loop_
_entity.id
_entity.type
_entity.pdbx_description
1 polymer ?
#
loop_
_entity_poly.entity_id
_entity_poly.type
_entity_poly.pdbx_seq_one_letter_code
_entity_poly.pdbx_strand_id
1 'polypeptide(L)'
;MELPKELGSLRDLQRREASAFTKNGMWHSVLDDCYEYFLPNRNLFDENMPGQSKMDRIFDSTALEAIQQGASKLQENIAPIWSRWATFAPSEKIIKELESGQFDVTEDDIRTNLEEQAEVIFDYINRSNFATQFYEHSLDLLVGTGTLRIDEDDNDDMPIIFSAIPQKGIAFEEGPHGNVETHWRRFTVKARNLERKWRGFKPSDAIKETIEQKPDADVELCEGVVYMPKAKTYYGCVWVKGEAQISWMQDFGTSSPWVTGRYSKVSGEIRGRGPALQALPDVRSLNKAKEFVLQKAAIDLAGMYTATDDGVTNPYNLVVSPGIVIPVGSNNSSNPSIQRLDTGSNLQLAQFQINDMQIAIKRALFNDLRDPSGAVRSATEVAIESRELAKRIGSAFGRLQTEVLVPIIKRVAAILTRRGIISPIQLDGRDVDIKFMSPLARAQDGEDILSVQQAVSFVMQTAGPDASKAAFKIEDFGTWVAGKTGMPGELVRSQSEKAQIIQAGAQAAQQGMDVSNQPPQQGQTAL
;
A
#
# COMPACT_ATOMS: atom_id res chain seq x y z
N MET A 1 -29.75 -3.39 23.54
CA MET A 1 -29.32 -2.22 22.75
C MET A 1 -30.23 -2.12 21.54
N GLU A 2 -30.78 -0.95 21.27
CA GLU A 2 -31.65 -0.75 20.09
C GLU A 2 -30.80 -0.27 18.91
N LEU A 3 -30.97 -0.95 17.77
CA LEU A 3 -30.31 -0.56 16.52
C LEU A 3 -30.97 0.71 15.96
N PRO A 4 -30.20 1.58 15.30
CA PRO A 4 -30.77 2.62 14.46
C PRO A 4 -31.74 2.02 13.44
N LYS A 5 -32.90 2.65 13.23
CA LYS A 5 -33.97 2.14 12.34
C LYS A 5 -33.48 1.86 10.91
N GLU A 6 -32.47 2.59 10.46
CA GLU A 6 -31.86 2.43 9.13
C GLU A 6 -31.09 1.13 8.96
N LEU A 7 -30.55 0.56 10.03
CA LEU A 7 -29.81 -0.71 10.01
C LEU A 7 -30.74 -1.95 9.99
N GLY A 8 -32.01 -1.78 10.32
CA GLY A 8 -32.96 -2.88 10.41
C GLY A 8 -32.80 -3.72 11.67
N SER A 9 -33.13 -4.99 11.61
CA SER A 9 -33.00 -5.95 12.72
C SER A 9 -31.65 -6.66 12.70
N LEU A 10 -31.26 -7.27 13.83
CA LEU A 10 -30.07 -8.14 13.88
C LEU A 10 -30.15 -9.28 12.84
N ARG A 11 -31.35 -9.84 12.60
CA ARG A 11 -31.56 -10.87 11.59
C ARG A 11 -31.23 -10.37 10.16
N ASP A 12 -31.53 -9.10 9.89
CA ASP A 12 -31.18 -8.50 8.59
C ASP A 12 -29.67 -8.32 8.45
N LEU A 13 -28.98 -7.90 9.52
CA LEU A 13 -27.52 -7.79 9.55
C LEU A 13 -26.85 -9.18 9.39
N GLN A 14 -27.34 -10.20 10.11
CA GLN A 14 -26.85 -11.56 9.98
C GLN A 14 -27.05 -12.14 8.55
N ARG A 15 -28.20 -11.84 7.92
CA ARG A 15 -28.45 -12.23 6.53
C ARG A 15 -27.49 -11.55 5.55
N ARG A 16 -27.25 -10.25 5.71
CA ARG A 16 -26.30 -9.49 4.89
C ARG A 16 -24.87 -10.01 5.08
N GLU A 17 -24.47 -10.24 6.31
CA GLU A 17 -23.17 -10.81 6.66
C GLU A 17 -22.98 -12.18 6.00
N ALA A 18 -23.93 -13.10 6.14
CA ALA A 18 -23.88 -14.43 5.53
C ALA A 18 -23.79 -14.35 4.00
N SER A 19 -24.56 -13.47 3.37
CA SER A 19 -24.50 -13.23 1.91
C SER A 19 -23.13 -12.70 1.48
N ALA A 20 -22.55 -11.76 2.23
CA ALA A 20 -21.22 -11.22 1.94
C ALA A 20 -20.13 -12.29 2.06
N PHE A 21 -20.19 -13.14 3.09
CA PHE A 21 -19.24 -14.25 3.24
C PHE A 21 -19.41 -15.34 2.18
N THR A 22 -20.62 -15.61 1.71
CA THR A 22 -20.85 -16.54 0.59
C THR A 22 -20.17 -16.04 -0.68
N LYS A 23 -20.33 -14.75 -1.01
CA LYS A 23 -19.64 -14.12 -2.17
C LYS A 23 -18.12 -14.12 -1.99
N ASN A 24 -17.65 -13.85 -0.78
CA ASN A 24 -16.23 -13.88 -0.46
C ASN A 24 -15.63 -15.28 -0.58
N GLY A 25 -16.39 -16.33 -0.24
CA GLY A 25 -15.98 -17.74 -0.34
C GLY A 25 -15.57 -18.15 -1.76
N MET A 26 -16.13 -17.51 -2.79
CA MET A 26 -15.74 -17.77 -4.19
C MET A 26 -14.28 -17.41 -4.49
N TRP A 27 -13.68 -16.52 -3.69
CA TRP A 27 -12.29 -16.11 -3.82
C TRP A 27 -11.30 -16.98 -3.05
N HIS A 28 -11.79 -17.84 -2.12
CA HIS A 28 -10.91 -18.57 -1.22
C HIS A 28 -9.91 -19.44 -1.96
N SER A 29 -10.34 -20.19 -3.00
CA SER A 29 -9.44 -21.05 -3.77
C SER A 29 -8.34 -20.27 -4.47
N VAL A 30 -8.68 -19.13 -5.11
CA VAL A 30 -7.70 -18.31 -5.84
C VAL A 30 -6.74 -17.62 -4.87
N LEU A 31 -7.25 -17.18 -3.71
CA LEU A 31 -6.42 -16.56 -2.68
C LEU A 31 -5.51 -17.60 -2.01
N ASP A 32 -6.03 -18.78 -1.69
CA ASP A 32 -5.26 -19.88 -1.10
C ASP A 32 -4.06 -20.23 -1.99
N ASP A 33 -4.31 -20.47 -3.27
CA ASP A 33 -3.27 -20.70 -4.26
C ASP A 33 -2.21 -19.57 -4.29
N CYS A 34 -2.65 -18.32 -4.24
CA CYS A 34 -1.73 -17.19 -4.29
C CYS A 34 -0.90 -17.08 -2.99
N TYR A 35 -1.55 -17.24 -1.83
CA TYR A 35 -0.86 -17.21 -0.55
C TYR A 35 0.10 -18.39 -0.38
N GLU A 36 -0.25 -19.59 -0.90
CA GLU A 36 0.64 -20.77 -0.85
C GLU A 36 2.00 -20.46 -1.48
N TYR A 37 2.04 -19.81 -2.65
CA TYR A 37 3.29 -19.56 -3.37
C TYR A 37 3.99 -18.25 -3.00
N PHE A 38 3.26 -17.19 -2.63
CA PHE A 38 3.84 -15.88 -2.37
C PHE A 38 4.01 -15.57 -0.88
N LEU A 39 3.06 -15.99 -0.04
CA LEU A 39 2.97 -15.65 1.37
C LEU A 39 2.59 -16.86 2.24
N PRO A 40 3.30 -17.99 2.15
CA PRO A 40 2.89 -19.25 2.81
C PRO A 40 2.72 -19.08 4.33
N ASN A 41 3.57 -18.29 4.98
CA ASN A 41 3.47 -18.05 6.42
C ASN A 41 2.23 -17.24 6.83
N ARG A 42 1.65 -16.47 5.90
CA ARG A 42 0.42 -15.70 6.08
C ARG A 42 -0.82 -16.43 5.56
N ASN A 43 -0.66 -17.62 4.98
CA ASN A 43 -1.77 -18.40 4.47
C ASN A 43 -2.63 -18.92 5.63
N LEU A 44 -3.86 -18.39 5.73
CA LEU A 44 -4.88 -18.81 6.69
C LEU A 44 -6.04 -19.54 6.01
N PHE A 45 -6.02 -19.67 4.68
CA PHE A 45 -7.07 -20.36 3.93
C PHE A 45 -7.00 -21.87 4.11
N ASP A 46 -5.80 -22.41 4.31
CA ASP A 46 -5.58 -23.79 4.68
C ASP A 46 -5.84 -24.03 6.19
N GLU A 47 -6.27 -25.24 6.57
CA GLU A 47 -6.60 -25.63 7.96
C GLU A 47 -5.36 -26.03 8.79
N ASN A 48 -4.17 -25.62 8.38
CA ASN A 48 -2.92 -25.97 9.04
C ASN A 48 -2.82 -25.36 10.45
N MET A 49 -2.18 -26.13 11.35
CA MET A 49 -1.94 -25.69 12.72
C MET A 49 -0.89 -24.57 12.77
N PRO A 50 -1.00 -23.64 13.75
CA PRO A 50 0.06 -22.66 13.99
C PRO A 50 1.42 -23.32 14.22
N GLY A 51 2.47 -22.83 13.55
CA GLY A 51 3.84 -23.35 13.69
C GLY A 51 4.17 -24.52 12.75
N GLN A 52 3.24 -25.01 11.95
CA GLN A 52 3.52 -26.03 10.94
C GLN A 52 4.30 -25.43 9.76
N SER A 53 5.23 -26.21 9.17
CA SER A 53 5.92 -25.82 7.94
C SER A 53 4.90 -25.71 6.80
N LYS A 54 4.90 -24.58 6.12
CA LYS A 54 4.01 -24.28 4.99
C LYS A 54 4.78 -24.16 3.66
N MET A 55 6.08 -24.52 3.66
CA MET A 55 6.97 -24.34 2.53
C MET A 55 7.36 -25.64 1.84
N ASP A 56 6.78 -26.76 2.23
CA ASP A 56 7.19 -28.10 1.75
C ASP A 56 7.01 -28.29 0.22
N ARG A 57 6.13 -27.48 -0.38
CA ARG A 57 5.85 -27.52 -1.83
C ARG A 57 6.56 -26.41 -2.62
N ILE A 58 7.41 -25.61 -1.96
CA ILE A 58 8.10 -24.49 -2.58
C ILE A 58 9.52 -24.89 -2.92
N PHE A 59 9.82 -24.99 -4.22
CA PHE A 59 11.13 -25.33 -4.74
C PHE A 59 11.93 -24.11 -5.23
N ASP A 60 11.28 -22.93 -5.34
CA ASP A 60 11.90 -21.67 -5.74
C ASP A 60 11.42 -20.52 -4.86
N SER A 61 12.35 -19.76 -4.27
CA SER A 61 12.05 -18.65 -3.34
C SER A 61 11.81 -17.30 -4.02
N THR A 62 11.94 -17.22 -5.35
CA THR A 62 11.87 -15.94 -6.08
C THR A 62 10.57 -15.17 -5.82
N ALA A 63 9.44 -15.87 -5.76
CA ALA A 63 8.14 -15.24 -5.52
C ALA A 63 8.02 -14.67 -4.10
N LEU A 64 8.53 -15.40 -3.09
CA LEU A 64 8.55 -14.95 -1.69
C LEU A 64 9.38 -13.68 -1.51
N GLU A 65 10.57 -13.66 -2.08
CA GLU A 65 11.47 -12.50 -2.00
C GLU A 65 10.89 -11.30 -2.77
N ALA A 66 10.35 -11.57 -3.98
CA ALA A 66 9.82 -10.52 -4.84
C ALA A 66 8.62 -9.81 -4.21
N ILE A 67 7.69 -10.51 -3.56
CA ILE A 67 6.53 -9.87 -2.93
C ILE A 67 6.92 -9.03 -1.71
N GLN A 68 7.88 -9.49 -0.91
CA GLN A 68 8.38 -8.75 0.25
C GLN A 68 9.07 -7.45 -0.17
N GLN A 69 9.95 -7.52 -1.17
CA GLN A 69 10.61 -6.34 -1.72
C GLN A 69 9.62 -5.41 -2.43
N GLY A 70 8.64 -5.97 -3.14
CA GLY A 70 7.57 -5.20 -3.77
C GLY A 70 6.72 -4.44 -2.74
N ALA A 71 6.39 -5.05 -1.61
CA ALA A 71 5.65 -4.41 -0.52
C ALA A 71 6.45 -3.28 0.13
N SER A 72 7.76 -3.50 0.37
CA SER A 72 8.65 -2.46 0.90
C SER A 72 8.72 -1.25 -0.05
N LYS A 73 8.90 -1.49 -1.36
CA LYS A 73 8.91 -0.42 -2.37
C LYS A 73 7.58 0.31 -2.46
N LEU A 74 6.46 -0.44 -2.37
CA LEU A 74 5.13 0.17 -2.38
C LEU A 74 4.95 1.11 -1.19
N GLN A 75 5.33 0.68 0.01
CA GLN A 75 5.31 1.50 1.22
C GLN A 75 6.20 2.73 1.08
N GLU A 76 7.45 2.55 0.67
CA GLU A 76 8.42 3.64 0.51
C GLU A 76 7.97 4.72 -0.47
N ASN A 77 7.26 4.33 -1.53
CA ASN A 77 6.81 5.26 -2.57
C ASN A 77 5.44 5.90 -2.29
N ILE A 78 4.56 5.24 -1.52
CA ILE A 78 3.19 5.72 -1.26
C ILE A 78 3.08 6.39 0.12
N ALA A 79 3.59 5.74 1.16
CA ALA A 79 3.54 6.22 2.54
C ALA A 79 4.88 5.95 3.24
N PRO A 80 5.93 6.71 2.88
CA PRO A 80 7.27 6.50 3.44
C PRO A 80 7.29 6.70 4.95
N ILE A 81 8.07 5.83 5.62
CA ILE A 81 8.24 5.84 7.08
C ILE A 81 8.94 7.13 7.50
N TRP A 82 8.54 7.68 8.64
CA TRP A 82 9.13 8.87 9.27
C TRP A 82 9.07 10.16 8.42
N SER A 83 8.22 10.19 7.40
CA SER A 83 8.03 11.39 6.58
C SER A 83 6.56 11.78 6.48
N ARG A 84 6.32 13.05 6.24
CA ARG A 84 4.99 13.57 5.91
C ARG A 84 4.75 13.33 4.42
N TRP A 85 3.78 12.48 4.09
CA TRP A 85 3.44 12.13 2.71
C TRP A 85 2.16 12.81 2.20
N ALA A 86 1.52 13.63 3.03
CA ALA A 86 0.43 14.52 2.62
C ALA A 86 0.43 15.80 3.45
N THR A 87 -0.16 16.86 2.93
CA THR A 87 -0.44 18.13 3.62
C THR A 87 -1.85 18.60 3.31
N PHE A 88 -2.32 19.59 4.04
CA PHE A 88 -3.63 20.18 3.84
C PHE A 88 -3.50 21.56 3.21
N ALA A 89 -4.43 21.89 2.33
CA ALA A 89 -4.54 23.21 1.72
C ALA A 89 -6.01 23.66 1.74
N PRO A 90 -6.25 24.97 1.86
CA PRO A 90 -7.61 25.51 1.73
C PRO A 90 -8.13 25.21 0.32
N SER A 91 -9.40 24.85 0.21
CA SER A 91 -10.05 24.63 -1.07
C SER A 91 -10.25 25.95 -1.83
N GLU A 92 -10.39 25.87 -3.16
CA GLU A 92 -10.69 27.06 -3.97
C GLU A 92 -11.96 27.81 -3.51
N LYS A 93 -12.89 27.10 -2.89
CA LYS A 93 -14.13 27.70 -2.37
C LYS A 93 -13.82 28.60 -1.18
N ILE A 94 -13.04 28.13 -0.21
CA ILE A 94 -12.62 28.93 0.96
C ILE A 94 -11.77 30.13 0.51
N ILE A 95 -10.85 29.94 -0.44
CA ILE A 95 -10.04 31.04 -0.98
C ILE A 95 -10.95 32.14 -1.55
N LYS A 96 -11.96 31.80 -2.35
CA LYS A 96 -12.93 32.76 -2.90
C LYS A 96 -13.81 33.42 -1.82
N GLU A 97 -14.20 32.71 -0.78
CA GLU A 97 -14.94 33.24 0.36
C GLU A 97 -14.09 34.22 1.19
N LEU A 98 -12.80 33.94 1.36
CA LEU A 98 -11.82 34.84 1.99
C LEU A 98 -11.61 36.13 1.16
N GLU A 99 -11.43 35.99 -0.16
CA GLU A 99 -11.31 37.13 -1.08
C GLU A 99 -12.54 38.03 -1.06
N SER A 100 -13.73 37.48 -0.77
CA SER A 100 -14.98 38.25 -0.63
C SER A 100 -15.09 39.05 0.67
N GLY A 101 -14.14 38.91 1.59
CA GLY A 101 -14.10 39.66 2.87
C GLY A 101 -15.09 39.17 3.92
N GLN A 102 -15.61 37.95 3.83
CA GLN A 102 -16.55 37.37 4.79
C GLN A 102 -15.91 36.96 6.13
N PHE A 103 -14.58 36.83 6.18
CA PHE A 103 -13.85 36.37 7.36
C PHE A 103 -12.71 37.34 7.69
N ASP A 104 -12.48 37.60 8.98
CA ASP A 104 -11.37 38.41 9.51
C ASP A 104 -10.04 37.62 9.59
N VAL A 105 -9.88 36.55 8.81
CA VAL A 105 -8.73 35.65 8.83
C VAL A 105 -8.06 35.69 7.45
N THR A 106 -6.73 35.74 7.42
CA THR A 106 -5.99 35.75 6.16
C THR A 106 -5.81 34.32 5.60
N GLU A 107 -5.61 34.20 4.28
CA GLU A 107 -5.30 32.91 3.65
C GLU A 107 -4.04 32.26 4.27
N ASP A 108 -3.03 33.07 4.61
CA ASP A 108 -1.78 32.61 5.22
C ASP A 108 -2.01 32.02 6.62
N ASP A 109 -2.89 32.61 7.43
CA ASP A 109 -3.24 32.09 8.77
C ASP A 109 -3.93 30.71 8.66
N ILE A 110 -4.85 30.56 7.70
CA ILE A 110 -5.52 29.27 7.48
C ILE A 110 -4.52 28.23 6.98
N ARG A 111 -3.64 28.60 6.06
CA ARG A 111 -2.62 27.70 5.54
C ARG A 111 -1.68 27.22 6.63
N THR A 112 -1.18 28.14 7.46
CA THR A 112 -0.30 27.83 8.60
C THR A 112 -1.00 26.89 9.59
N ASN A 113 -2.23 27.18 9.96
CA ASN A 113 -3.01 26.32 10.86
C ASN A 113 -3.22 24.90 10.29
N LEU A 114 -3.52 24.79 8.99
CA LEU A 114 -3.68 23.49 8.33
C LEU A 114 -2.37 22.71 8.25
N GLU A 115 -1.23 23.39 8.06
CA GLU A 115 0.10 22.76 8.08
C GLU A 115 0.47 22.24 9.47
N GLU A 116 0.24 23.03 10.53
CA GLU A 116 0.43 22.60 11.92
C GLU A 116 -0.43 21.38 12.26
N GLN A 117 -1.69 21.39 11.87
CA GLN A 117 -2.57 20.24 12.09
C GLN A 117 -2.13 19.00 11.32
N ALA A 118 -1.65 19.16 10.07
CA ALA A 118 -1.07 18.08 9.31
C ALA A 118 0.17 17.50 10.01
N GLU A 119 1.04 18.36 10.53
CA GLU A 119 2.24 17.94 11.27
C GLU A 119 1.88 17.10 12.50
N VAL A 120 0.91 17.55 13.30
CA VAL A 120 0.42 16.81 14.47
C VAL A 120 -0.13 15.44 14.05
N ILE A 121 -0.97 15.37 13.00
CA ILE A 121 -1.54 14.09 12.50
C ILE A 121 -0.41 13.13 12.10
N PHE A 122 0.58 13.61 11.35
CA PHE A 122 1.69 12.77 10.91
C PHE A 122 2.64 12.37 12.03
N ASP A 123 2.82 13.20 13.05
CA ASP A 123 3.57 12.85 14.24
C ASP A 123 2.93 11.67 14.98
N TYR A 124 1.61 11.68 15.18
CA TYR A 124 0.88 10.54 15.76
C TYR A 124 0.91 9.29 14.88
N ILE A 125 0.80 9.43 13.56
CA ILE A 125 0.94 8.29 12.62
C ILE A 125 2.35 7.68 12.74
N ASN A 126 3.39 8.50 12.73
CA ASN A 126 4.78 8.04 12.75
C ASN A 126 5.20 7.42 14.08
N ARG A 127 4.66 7.91 15.20
CA ARG A 127 4.89 7.30 16.53
C ARG A 127 4.13 5.99 16.73
N SER A 128 3.04 5.78 15.99
CA SER A 128 2.23 4.58 16.10
C SER A 128 2.89 3.34 15.45
N ASN A 129 2.19 2.21 15.50
CA ASN A 129 2.59 0.99 14.80
C ASN A 129 2.26 1.00 13.30
N PHE A 130 1.98 2.17 12.72
CA PHE A 130 1.59 2.32 11.31
C PHE A 130 2.56 1.67 10.35
N ALA A 131 3.86 1.93 10.50
CA ALA A 131 4.88 1.44 9.59
C ALA A 131 4.83 -0.10 9.40
N THR A 132 4.74 -0.83 10.51
CA THR A 132 4.67 -2.30 10.49
C THR A 132 3.34 -2.79 9.90
N GLN A 133 2.22 -2.20 10.34
CA GLN A 133 0.89 -2.64 9.90
C GLN A 133 0.59 -2.26 8.46
N PHE A 134 1.13 -1.14 7.98
CA PHE A 134 1.01 -0.74 6.59
C PHE A 134 1.87 -1.62 5.66
N TYR A 135 3.04 -2.08 6.11
CA TYR A 135 3.82 -3.09 5.38
C TYR A 135 3.05 -4.39 5.22
N GLU A 136 2.45 -4.89 6.31
CA GLU A 136 1.62 -6.10 6.28
C GLU A 136 0.39 -5.93 5.37
N HIS A 137 -0.25 -4.76 5.41
CA HIS A 137 -1.33 -4.40 4.50
C HIS A 137 -0.86 -4.40 3.04
N SER A 138 0.35 -3.90 2.78
CA SER A 138 0.93 -3.82 1.42
C SER A 138 1.22 -5.21 0.84
N LEU A 139 1.60 -6.19 1.66
CA LEU A 139 1.72 -7.59 1.22
C LEU A 139 0.39 -8.14 0.70
N ASP A 140 -0.69 -7.94 1.46
CA ASP A 140 -2.03 -8.38 1.06
C ASP A 140 -2.55 -7.58 -0.15
N LEU A 141 -2.20 -6.30 -0.25
CA LEU A 141 -2.56 -5.43 -1.37
C LEU A 141 -1.90 -5.88 -2.67
N LEU A 142 -0.67 -6.37 -2.65
CA LEU A 142 0.00 -6.93 -3.82
C LEU A 142 -0.65 -8.24 -4.30
N VAL A 143 -1.30 -8.98 -3.42
CA VAL A 143 -2.19 -10.08 -3.84
C VAL A 143 -3.44 -9.53 -4.51
N GLY A 144 -4.01 -8.43 -3.98
CA GLY A 144 -5.13 -7.75 -4.63
C GLY A 144 -5.93 -6.84 -3.73
N THR A 145 -6.17 -7.22 -2.49
CA THR A 145 -6.95 -6.45 -1.53
C THR A 145 -6.24 -6.49 -0.18
N GLY A 146 -5.94 -5.32 0.36
CA GLY A 146 -5.42 -5.16 1.72
C GLY A 146 -6.46 -4.45 2.60
N THR A 147 -6.53 -4.81 3.86
CA THR A 147 -7.46 -4.21 4.81
C THR A 147 -6.76 -3.84 6.10
N LEU A 148 -6.89 -2.58 6.50
CA LEU A 148 -6.44 -2.04 7.77
C LEU A 148 -7.66 -1.72 8.65
N ARG A 149 -7.50 -1.91 9.94
CA ARG A 149 -8.40 -1.37 10.95
C ARG A 149 -7.65 -0.33 11.78
N ILE A 150 -8.32 0.78 12.08
CA ILE A 150 -7.77 1.90 12.85
C ILE A 150 -8.66 2.07 14.07
N ASP A 151 -8.18 1.61 15.20
CA ASP A 151 -8.88 1.68 16.47
C ASP A 151 -8.31 2.82 17.34
N GLU A 152 -9.14 3.30 18.25
CA GLU A 152 -8.75 4.22 19.31
C GLU A 152 -8.33 3.43 20.52
N ASP A 153 -7.14 3.74 21.08
CA ASP A 153 -6.64 3.17 22.32
C ASP A 153 -6.89 4.10 23.51
N ASP A 154 -6.92 3.53 24.70
CA ASP A 154 -7.07 4.27 25.95
C ASP A 154 -5.80 4.99 26.40
N ASN A 155 -4.66 4.68 25.76
CA ASN A 155 -3.40 5.32 26.03
C ASN A 155 -3.40 6.75 25.46
N ASP A 156 -3.30 7.75 26.33
CA ASP A 156 -3.31 9.15 25.91
C ASP A 156 -2.06 9.56 25.11
N ASP A 157 -0.91 8.90 25.36
CA ASP A 157 0.31 9.16 24.61
C ASP A 157 0.25 8.61 23.17
N MET A 158 -0.48 7.49 22.99
CA MET A 158 -0.59 6.77 21.71
C MET A 158 -2.04 6.31 21.49
N PRO A 159 -2.93 7.25 21.13
CA PRO A 159 -4.36 6.95 21.05
C PRO A 159 -4.78 6.17 19.80
N ILE A 160 -3.85 5.82 18.91
CA ILE A 160 -4.13 5.24 17.60
C ILE A 160 -3.41 3.92 17.45
N ILE A 161 -4.17 2.86 17.14
CA ILE A 161 -3.65 1.53 16.84
C ILE A 161 -4.09 1.12 15.45
N PHE A 162 -3.12 0.72 14.63
CA PHE A 162 -3.37 0.11 13.33
C PHE A 162 -3.30 -1.41 13.43
N SER A 163 -4.12 -2.10 12.66
CA SER A 163 -4.13 -3.57 12.58
C SER A 163 -4.36 -4.00 11.14
N ALA A 164 -3.43 -4.72 10.54
CA ALA A 164 -3.64 -5.39 9.27
C ALA A 164 -4.52 -6.63 9.48
N ILE A 165 -5.60 -6.74 8.73
CA ILE A 165 -6.60 -7.78 8.94
C ILE A 165 -6.47 -8.87 7.89
N PRO A 166 -6.35 -10.16 8.31
CA PRO A 166 -6.27 -11.27 7.39
C PRO A 166 -7.50 -11.40 6.47
N GLN A 167 -7.27 -11.69 5.21
CA GLN A 167 -8.30 -11.68 4.18
C GLN A 167 -9.33 -12.81 4.27
N LYS A 168 -9.03 -13.93 4.94
CA LYS A 168 -9.96 -15.05 5.15
C LYS A 168 -11.18 -14.67 5.99
N GLY A 169 -10.93 -13.94 7.07
CA GLY A 169 -11.95 -13.60 8.07
C GLY A 169 -12.76 -12.34 7.77
N ILE A 170 -12.65 -11.75 6.56
CA ILE A 170 -13.31 -10.49 6.22
C ILE A 170 -14.11 -10.58 4.92
N ALA A 171 -15.28 -9.96 4.90
CA ALA A 171 -16.12 -9.82 3.72
C ALA A 171 -16.58 -8.37 3.57
N PHE A 172 -16.91 -7.97 2.35
CA PHE A 172 -17.23 -6.59 1.99
C PHE A 172 -18.56 -6.49 1.28
N GLU A 173 -19.19 -5.32 1.41
CA GLU A 173 -20.31 -4.92 0.54
C GLU A 173 -19.94 -3.59 -0.14
N GLU A 174 -20.23 -3.50 -1.42
CA GLU A 174 -20.07 -2.27 -2.19
C GLU A 174 -21.32 -1.41 -2.13
N GLY A 175 -21.11 -0.11 -2.05
CA GLY A 175 -22.14 0.89 -2.28
C GLY A 175 -22.46 1.07 -3.78
N PRO A 176 -23.44 1.94 -4.11
CA PRO A 176 -23.92 2.15 -5.47
C PRO A 176 -22.85 2.67 -6.43
N HIS A 177 -21.78 3.28 -5.93
CA HIS A 177 -20.68 3.83 -6.72
C HIS A 177 -19.45 2.89 -6.75
N GLY A 178 -19.57 1.66 -6.22
CA GLY A 178 -18.50 0.68 -6.21
C GLY A 178 -17.43 0.91 -5.15
N ASN A 179 -17.64 1.80 -4.19
CA ASN A 179 -16.81 1.96 -3.00
C ASN A 179 -17.15 0.88 -1.98
N VAL A 180 -16.17 0.45 -1.19
CA VAL A 180 -16.43 -0.47 -0.07
C VAL A 180 -17.03 0.33 1.07
N GLU A 181 -18.32 0.09 1.35
CA GLU A 181 -19.08 0.84 2.37
C GLU A 181 -19.30 0.02 3.64
N THR A 182 -19.40 -1.31 3.52
CA THR A 182 -19.69 -2.18 4.66
C THR A 182 -18.63 -3.25 4.78
N HIS A 183 -18.19 -3.49 6.01
CA HIS A 183 -17.19 -4.48 6.36
C HIS A 183 -17.78 -5.47 7.37
N TRP A 184 -17.60 -6.76 7.10
CA TRP A 184 -17.99 -7.86 7.98
C TRP A 184 -16.75 -8.65 8.35
N ARG A 185 -16.59 -8.95 9.65
CA ARG A 185 -15.47 -9.74 10.15
C ARG A 185 -15.96 -10.88 11.02
N ARG A 186 -15.43 -12.09 10.78
CA ARG A 186 -15.54 -13.26 11.65
C ARG A 186 -14.19 -13.54 12.27
N PHE A 187 -14.15 -13.67 13.58
CA PHE A 187 -12.90 -13.93 14.31
C PHE A 187 -13.20 -14.47 15.69
N THR A 188 -12.16 -14.98 16.35
CA THR A 188 -12.25 -15.60 17.66
C THR A 188 -11.49 -14.76 18.68
N VAL A 189 -12.06 -14.62 19.86
CA VAL A 189 -11.45 -13.90 21.00
C VAL A 189 -11.60 -14.75 22.26
N LYS A 190 -10.60 -14.74 23.14
CA LYS A 190 -10.71 -15.37 24.46
C LYS A 190 -11.77 -14.67 25.29
N ALA A 191 -12.61 -15.45 26.00
CA ALA A 191 -13.73 -14.94 26.77
C ALA A 191 -13.33 -13.81 27.74
N ARG A 192 -12.20 -13.93 28.45
CA ARG A 192 -11.64 -12.90 29.34
C ARG A 192 -11.32 -11.56 28.70
N ASN A 193 -11.13 -11.52 27.37
CA ASN A 193 -10.73 -10.31 26.63
C ASN A 193 -11.90 -9.55 26.01
N LEU A 194 -13.13 -10.07 26.11
CA LEU A 194 -14.30 -9.48 25.47
C LEU A 194 -14.60 -8.07 25.98
N GLU A 195 -14.70 -7.91 27.30
CA GLU A 195 -15.01 -6.63 27.94
C GLU A 195 -13.84 -5.63 27.83
N ARG A 196 -12.60 -6.15 27.83
CA ARG A 196 -11.40 -5.32 27.65
C ARG A 196 -11.31 -4.73 26.24
N LYS A 197 -11.72 -5.52 25.23
CA LYS A 197 -11.66 -5.08 23.83
C LYS A 197 -12.77 -4.11 23.47
N TRP A 198 -13.96 -4.31 24.03
CA TRP A 198 -15.13 -3.46 23.78
C TRP A 198 -15.67 -2.90 25.08
N ARG A 199 -15.42 -1.64 25.34
CA ARG A 199 -16.01 -0.97 26.50
C ARG A 199 -17.54 -0.99 26.39
N GLY A 200 -18.19 -1.48 27.45
CA GLY A 200 -19.66 -1.62 27.47
C GLY A 200 -20.19 -2.81 26.69
N PHE A 201 -19.36 -3.83 26.45
CA PHE A 201 -19.81 -5.13 25.93
C PHE A 201 -20.88 -5.71 26.85
N LYS A 202 -22.01 -6.14 26.30
CA LYS A 202 -23.12 -6.75 27.05
C LYS A 202 -23.20 -8.23 26.69
N PRO A 203 -22.54 -9.10 27.46
CA PRO A 203 -22.60 -10.53 27.22
C PRO A 203 -24.01 -11.06 27.53
N SER A 204 -24.43 -12.11 26.81
CA SER A 204 -25.58 -12.93 27.21
C SER A 204 -25.28 -13.71 28.50
N ASP A 205 -26.29 -14.27 29.14
CA ASP A 205 -26.09 -15.04 30.37
C ASP A 205 -25.19 -16.28 30.12
N ALA A 206 -25.30 -16.92 28.96
CA ALA A 206 -24.42 -18.01 28.54
C ALA A 206 -22.95 -17.57 28.37
N ILE A 207 -22.73 -16.38 27.86
CA ILE A 207 -21.37 -15.82 27.69
C ILE A 207 -20.80 -15.36 29.01
N LYS A 208 -21.61 -14.81 29.93
CA LYS A 208 -21.19 -14.49 31.30
C LYS A 208 -20.70 -15.75 32.04
N GLU A 209 -21.48 -16.82 31.96
CA GLU A 209 -21.08 -18.10 32.54
C GLU A 209 -19.76 -18.62 31.91
N THR A 210 -19.59 -18.44 30.61
CA THR A 210 -18.35 -18.81 29.91
C THR A 210 -17.17 -17.96 30.40
N ILE A 211 -17.35 -16.65 30.61
CA ILE A 211 -16.31 -15.74 31.12
C ILE A 211 -15.88 -16.15 32.52
N GLU A 212 -16.85 -16.51 33.38
CA GLU A 212 -16.61 -16.90 34.80
C GLU A 212 -15.98 -18.29 34.92
N GLN A 213 -16.53 -19.30 34.20
CA GLN A 213 -16.11 -20.69 34.36
C GLN A 213 -14.94 -21.08 33.45
N LYS A 214 -14.83 -20.47 32.24
CA LYS A 214 -13.84 -20.82 31.21
C LYS A 214 -13.27 -19.56 30.55
N PRO A 215 -12.51 -18.72 31.28
CA PRO A 215 -12.02 -17.44 30.78
C PRO A 215 -11.12 -17.56 29.53
N ASP A 216 -10.49 -18.72 29.35
CA ASP A 216 -9.63 -19.01 28.19
C ASP A 216 -10.36 -19.67 27.01
N ALA A 217 -11.68 -19.87 27.15
CA ALA A 217 -12.47 -20.40 26.02
C ALA A 217 -12.49 -19.42 24.84
N ASP A 218 -12.48 -20.00 23.65
CA ASP A 218 -12.58 -19.25 22.41
C ASP A 218 -14.05 -18.93 22.10
N VAL A 219 -14.36 -17.66 21.94
CA VAL A 219 -15.68 -17.16 21.58
C VAL A 219 -15.63 -16.64 20.14
N GLU A 220 -16.46 -17.22 19.27
CA GLU A 220 -16.60 -16.75 17.88
C GLU A 220 -17.50 -15.52 17.82
N LEU A 221 -16.99 -14.47 17.22
CA LEU A 221 -17.65 -13.17 17.09
C LEU A 221 -17.85 -12.81 15.63
N CYS A 222 -18.94 -12.10 15.38
CA CYS A 222 -19.20 -11.39 14.14
C CYS A 222 -19.21 -9.89 14.43
N GLU A 223 -18.43 -9.16 13.67
CA GLU A 223 -18.38 -7.70 13.70
C GLU A 223 -18.84 -7.16 12.35
N GLY A 224 -19.68 -6.15 12.39
CA GLY A 224 -20.10 -5.40 11.21
C GLY A 224 -19.89 -3.91 11.41
N VAL A 225 -19.32 -3.24 10.41
CA VAL A 225 -19.33 -1.77 10.32
C VAL A 225 -20.07 -1.40 9.04
N VAL A 226 -21.22 -0.77 9.22
CA VAL A 226 -22.18 -0.51 8.16
C VAL A 226 -22.31 1.00 7.94
N TYR A 227 -22.24 1.43 6.70
CA TYR A 227 -22.52 2.81 6.33
C TYR A 227 -24.03 3.07 6.31
N MET A 228 -24.45 4.18 6.93
CA MET A 228 -25.84 4.67 6.95
C MET A 228 -25.98 5.87 6.00
N PRO A 229 -26.57 5.71 4.81
CA PRO A 229 -26.61 6.76 3.79
C PRO A 229 -27.35 8.03 4.21
N LYS A 230 -28.44 7.91 5.01
CA LYS A 230 -29.21 9.07 5.46
C LYS A 230 -28.48 9.89 6.51
N ALA A 231 -27.87 9.21 7.48
CA ALA A 231 -27.08 9.84 8.53
C ALA A 231 -25.67 10.24 8.05
N LYS A 232 -25.19 9.65 6.94
CA LYS A 232 -23.81 9.77 6.43
C LYS A 232 -22.75 9.38 7.47
N THR A 233 -23.06 8.39 8.31
CA THR A 233 -22.19 7.90 9.38
C THR A 233 -21.95 6.39 9.26
N TYR A 234 -20.87 5.93 9.88
CA TYR A 234 -20.55 4.52 10.00
C TYR A 234 -20.93 4.01 11.38
N TYR A 235 -21.63 2.90 11.43
CA TYR A 235 -22.11 2.30 12.66
C TYR A 235 -21.54 0.89 12.83
N GLY A 236 -20.87 0.67 13.97
CA GLY A 236 -20.29 -0.61 14.32
C GLY A 236 -21.19 -1.42 15.24
N CYS A 237 -21.28 -2.71 14.99
CA CYS A 237 -21.99 -3.66 15.82
C CYS A 237 -21.21 -4.98 15.94
N VAL A 238 -21.26 -5.59 17.13
CA VAL A 238 -20.64 -6.89 17.40
C VAL A 238 -21.67 -7.78 18.07
N TRP A 239 -21.74 -9.04 17.64
CA TRP A 239 -22.54 -10.08 18.25
C TRP A 239 -21.78 -11.40 18.30
N VAL A 240 -22.16 -12.25 19.24
CA VAL A 240 -21.62 -13.61 19.32
C VAL A 240 -22.31 -14.49 18.28
N LYS A 241 -21.54 -15.30 17.57
CA LYS A 241 -22.09 -16.22 16.56
C LYS A 241 -23.10 -17.18 17.19
N GLY A 242 -24.27 -17.26 16.60
CA GLY A 242 -25.37 -18.08 17.10
C GLY A 242 -26.29 -17.38 18.12
N GLU A 243 -25.95 -16.19 18.59
CA GLU A 243 -26.83 -15.43 19.49
C GLU A 243 -27.78 -14.50 18.74
N ALA A 244 -28.93 -14.21 19.38
CA ALA A 244 -29.97 -13.36 18.84
C ALA A 244 -29.91 -11.92 19.39
N GLN A 245 -28.83 -11.54 20.05
CA GLN A 245 -28.63 -10.20 20.62
C GLN A 245 -27.33 -9.57 20.15
N ILE A 246 -27.31 -8.23 20.12
CA ILE A 246 -26.11 -7.45 19.87
C ILE A 246 -25.41 -7.21 21.20
N SER A 247 -24.13 -7.56 21.25
CA SER A 247 -23.32 -7.45 22.45
C SER A 247 -22.63 -6.09 22.58
N TRP A 248 -22.36 -5.40 21.46
CA TRP A 248 -21.72 -4.09 21.46
C TRP A 248 -22.10 -3.28 20.23
N MET A 249 -22.16 -1.95 20.39
CA MET A 249 -22.46 -0.99 19.33
C MET A 249 -21.70 0.31 19.54
N GLN A 250 -21.27 0.93 18.44
CA GLN A 250 -20.63 2.26 18.44
C GLN A 250 -20.92 3.03 17.15
N ASP A 251 -21.18 4.32 17.30
CA ASP A 251 -21.19 5.27 16.19
C ASP A 251 -19.77 5.80 15.97
N PHE A 252 -19.24 5.59 14.78
CA PHE A 252 -17.93 6.05 14.37
C PHE A 252 -17.95 7.44 13.69
N GLY A 253 -19.13 8.01 13.49
CA GLY A 253 -19.31 9.26 12.78
C GLY A 253 -19.03 9.12 11.27
N THR A 254 -18.49 10.15 10.67
CA THR A 254 -18.24 10.23 9.22
C THR A 254 -17.05 9.43 8.72
N SER A 255 -16.20 8.89 9.63
CA SER A 255 -14.99 8.15 9.28
C SER A 255 -15.09 6.67 9.66
N SER A 256 -14.93 5.77 8.69
CA SER A 256 -14.86 4.33 8.94
C SER A 256 -13.61 3.96 9.73
N PRO A 257 -13.71 3.05 10.72
CA PRO A 257 -12.52 2.43 11.33
C PRO A 257 -11.82 1.44 10.41
N TRP A 258 -12.45 1.08 9.29
CA TRP A 258 -11.93 0.15 8.31
C TRP A 258 -11.46 0.89 7.07
N VAL A 259 -10.27 0.55 6.61
CA VAL A 259 -9.67 1.05 5.38
C VAL A 259 -9.34 -0.16 4.51
N THR A 260 -9.99 -0.27 3.36
CA THR A 260 -9.78 -1.37 2.43
C THR A 260 -9.32 -0.82 1.09
N GLY A 261 -8.08 -1.18 0.73
CA GLY A 261 -7.48 -0.86 -0.55
C GLY A 261 -7.60 -2.02 -1.54
N ARG A 262 -7.87 -1.68 -2.79
CA ARG A 262 -7.87 -2.62 -3.93
C ARG A 262 -6.83 -2.17 -4.94
N TYR A 263 -5.89 -3.05 -5.27
CA TYR A 263 -4.83 -2.71 -6.23
C TYR A 263 -5.41 -2.39 -7.61
N SER A 264 -6.16 -3.30 -8.19
CA SER A 264 -6.90 -3.11 -9.44
C SER A 264 -8.29 -3.71 -9.30
N LYS A 265 -9.32 -2.97 -9.70
CA LYS A 265 -10.71 -3.44 -9.64
C LYS A 265 -11.19 -3.87 -11.02
N VAL A 266 -11.76 -5.06 -11.09
CA VAL A 266 -12.51 -5.54 -12.25
C VAL A 266 -14.00 -5.24 -12.03
N SER A 267 -14.69 -4.82 -13.08
CA SER A 267 -16.13 -4.56 -13.00
C SER A 267 -16.90 -5.84 -12.61
N GLY A 268 -17.79 -5.72 -11.62
CA GLY A 268 -18.53 -6.86 -11.08
C GLY A 268 -17.82 -7.65 -9.98
N GLU A 269 -16.55 -7.41 -9.71
CA GLU A 269 -15.80 -8.02 -8.62
C GLU A 269 -15.67 -7.04 -7.43
N ILE A 270 -15.89 -7.53 -6.23
CA ILE A 270 -15.74 -6.72 -5.01
C ILE A 270 -14.28 -6.60 -4.61
N ARG A 271 -13.53 -7.71 -4.72
CA ARG A 271 -12.09 -7.76 -4.40
C ARG A 271 -11.25 -7.23 -5.55
N GLY A 272 -10.10 -6.68 -5.20
CA GLY A 272 -9.09 -6.27 -6.17
C GLY A 272 -8.25 -7.45 -6.67
N ARG A 273 -7.60 -7.27 -7.82
CA ARG A 273 -6.59 -8.17 -8.37
C ARG A 273 -5.24 -7.46 -8.36
N GLY A 274 -4.26 -8.10 -7.73
CA GLY A 274 -2.91 -7.57 -7.61
C GLY A 274 -1.92 -8.20 -8.58
N PRO A 275 -0.69 -7.65 -8.65
CA PRO A 275 0.37 -8.18 -9.49
C PRO A 275 0.78 -9.61 -9.12
N ALA A 276 0.66 -10.03 -7.85
CA ALA A 276 0.93 -11.40 -7.44
C ALA A 276 -0.05 -12.39 -8.08
N LEU A 277 -1.36 -12.07 -8.14
CA LEU A 277 -2.33 -12.90 -8.84
C LEU A 277 -2.06 -12.99 -10.35
N GLN A 278 -1.53 -11.92 -10.95
CA GLN A 278 -1.17 -11.93 -12.37
C GLN A 278 0.07 -12.80 -12.64
N ALA A 279 1.04 -12.79 -11.73
CA ALA A 279 2.27 -13.58 -11.85
C ALA A 279 2.10 -15.04 -11.39
N LEU A 280 0.98 -15.41 -10.77
CA LEU A 280 0.75 -16.75 -10.22
C LEU A 280 0.97 -17.89 -11.23
N PRO A 281 0.53 -17.81 -12.49
CA PRO A 281 0.78 -18.85 -13.48
C PRO A 281 2.28 -19.08 -13.74
N ASP A 282 3.06 -17.99 -13.81
CA ASP A 282 4.52 -18.07 -14.01
C ASP A 282 5.21 -18.68 -12.80
N VAL A 283 4.79 -18.30 -11.58
CA VAL A 283 5.32 -18.85 -10.32
C VAL A 283 5.04 -20.36 -10.21
N ARG A 284 3.84 -20.80 -10.55
CA ARG A 284 3.50 -22.24 -10.57
C ARG A 284 4.36 -23.01 -11.57
N SER A 285 4.53 -22.45 -12.77
CA SER A 285 5.35 -23.04 -13.83
C SER A 285 6.82 -23.12 -13.41
N LEU A 286 7.35 -22.03 -12.83
CA LEU A 286 8.72 -21.98 -12.30
C LEU A 286 8.94 -23.02 -11.20
N ASN A 287 8.04 -23.06 -10.22
CA ASN A 287 8.12 -23.99 -9.10
C ASN A 287 8.16 -25.44 -9.59
N LYS A 288 7.27 -25.79 -10.57
CA LYS A 288 7.22 -27.13 -11.15
C LYS A 288 8.45 -27.44 -12.00
N ALA A 289 8.95 -26.48 -12.78
CA ALA A 289 10.20 -26.64 -13.54
C ALA A 289 11.38 -26.90 -12.60
N LYS A 290 11.48 -26.18 -11.50
CA LYS A 290 12.53 -26.34 -10.48
C LYS A 290 12.45 -27.71 -9.81
N GLU A 291 11.24 -28.16 -9.46
CA GLU A 291 11.00 -29.49 -8.93
C GLU A 291 11.54 -30.59 -9.88
N PHE A 292 11.20 -30.51 -11.18
CA PHE A 292 11.67 -31.46 -12.18
C PHE A 292 13.20 -31.44 -12.36
N VAL A 293 13.81 -30.24 -12.34
CA VAL A 293 15.28 -30.11 -12.40
C VAL A 293 15.93 -30.78 -11.20
N LEU A 294 15.39 -30.58 -9.98
CA LEU A 294 15.90 -31.23 -8.77
C LEU A 294 15.72 -32.75 -8.79
N GLN A 295 14.55 -33.24 -9.23
CA GLN A 295 14.29 -34.66 -9.41
C GLN A 295 15.26 -35.27 -10.42
N LYS A 296 15.46 -34.59 -11.56
CA LYS A 296 16.42 -35.04 -12.57
C LYS A 296 17.85 -35.08 -12.03
N ALA A 297 18.27 -34.02 -11.32
CA ALA A 297 19.58 -33.97 -10.69
C ALA A 297 19.77 -35.12 -9.69
N ALA A 298 18.74 -35.45 -8.91
CA ALA A 298 18.79 -36.60 -7.98
C ALA A 298 18.94 -37.92 -8.73
N ILE A 299 18.22 -38.12 -9.86
CA ILE A 299 18.36 -39.32 -10.71
C ILE A 299 19.76 -39.40 -11.33
N ASP A 300 20.28 -38.27 -11.82
CA ASP A 300 21.61 -38.24 -12.44
C ASP A 300 22.73 -38.49 -11.42
N LEU A 301 22.56 -38.04 -10.17
CA LEU A 301 23.50 -38.32 -9.07
C LEU A 301 23.42 -39.77 -8.60
N ALA A 302 22.23 -40.31 -8.42
CA ALA A 302 22.04 -41.70 -8.02
C ALA A 302 22.45 -42.68 -9.14
N GLY A 303 22.31 -42.28 -10.41
CA GLY A 303 22.51 -43.10 -11.59
C GLY A 303 21.36 -44.07 -11.81
N MET A 304 20.85 -44.08 -13.02
CA MET A 304 19.97 -45.15 -13.49
C MET A 304 20.79 -46.15 -14.32
N TYR A 305 20.62 -47.41 -14.04
CA TYR A 305 21.37 -48.47 -14.72
C TYR A 305 20.40 -49.44 -15.38
N THR A 306 20.72 -49.83 -16.58
CA THR A 306 20.07 -50.97 -17.24
C THR A 306 20.93 -52.22 -17.01
N ALA A 307 20.31 -53.30 -16.63
CA ALA A 307 20.96 -54.58 -16.49
C ALA A 307 20.37 -55.61 -17.48
N THR A 308 21.20 -56.33 -18.20
CA THR A 308 20.79 -57.40 -19.08
C THR A 308 20.56 -58.64 -18.24
N ASP A 309 19.43 -59.35 -18.46
CA ASP A 309 19.19 -60.66 -17.84
C ASP A 309 20.01 -61.72 -18.57
N ASP A 310 21.22 -61.90 -18.11
CA ASP A 310 22.21 -62.86 -18.68
C ASP A 310 22.35 -64.11 -17.83
N GLY A 311 21.47 -64.31 -16.85
CA GLY A 311 21.51 -65.47 -15.93
C GLY A 311 22.62 -65.43 -14.88
N VAL A 312 23.55 -64.45 -14.93
CA VAL A 312 24.63 -64.24 -13.97
C VAL A 312 24.28 -63.11 -12.99
N THR A 313 23.69 -62.05 -13.51
CA THR A 313 23.29 -60.87 -12.73
C THR A 313 21.80 -60.89 -12.51
N ASN A 314 21.33 -60.95 -11.25
CA ASN A 314 19.91 -60.86 -10.97
C ASN A 314 19.52 -59.38 -10.82
N PRO A 315 18.80 -58.77 -11.79
CA PRO A 315 18.44 -57.35 -11.76
C PRO A 315 17.61 -56.94 -10.54
N TYR A 316 16.82 -57.87 -9.98
CA TYR A 316 15.91 -57.61 -8.86
C TYR A 316 16.61 -57.47 -7.50
N ASN A 317 17.85 -58.00 -7.36
CA ASN A 317 18.62 -58.00 -6.12
C ASN A 317 19.88 -57.11 -6.22
N LEU A 318 19.99 -56.32 -7.29
CA LEU A 318 21.18 -55.50 -7.54
C LEU A 318 21.13 -54.23 -6.68
N VAL A 319 22.05 -54.11 -5.74
CA VAL A 319 22.25 -52.91 -4.93
C VAL A 319 23.50 -52.18 -5.46
N VAL A 320 23.34 -50.94 -5.92
CA VAL A 320 24.42 -50.09 -6.37
C VAL A 320 24.84 -49.20 -5.20
N SER A 321 26.03 -49.44 -4.65
CA SER A 321 26.60 -48.65 -3.57
C SER A 321 28.08 -48.34 -3.85
N PRO A 322 28.63 -47.24 -3.35
CA PRO A 322 30.05 -46.92 -3.51
C PRO A 322 30.95 -48.03 -2.98
N GLY A 323 31.92 -48.50 -3.80
CA GLY A 323 32.87 -49.54 -3.44
C GLY A 323 32.39 -50.98 -3.56
N ILE A 324 31.18 -51.23 -4.04
CA ILE A 324 30.68 -52.59 -4.26
C ILE A 324 31.26 -53.18 -5.54
N VAL A 325 31.61 -54.48 -5.50
CA VAL A 325 32.02 -55.25 -6.69
C VAL A 325 30.84 -56.10 -7.12
N ILE A 326 30.34 -55.84 -8.31
CA ILE A 326 29.18 -56.54 -8.88
C ILE A 326 29.71 -57.56 -9.90
N PRO A 327 29.43 -58.87 -9.76
CA PRO A 327 29.72 -59.84 -10.78
C PRO A 327 28.87 -59.63 -12.02
N VAL A 328 29.44 -59.56 -13.21
CA VAL A 328 28.76 -59.30 -14.49
C VAL A 328 29.14 -60.40 -15.51
N GLY A 329 28.21 -60.80 -16.36
CA GLY A 329 28.44 -61.76 -17.40
C GLY A 329 29.31 -61.23 -18.55
N SER A 330 29.23 -59.95 -18.85
CA SER A 330 30.05 -59.27 -19.86
C SER A 330 30.53 -57.90 -19.38
N ASN A 331 31.80 -57.63 -19.52
CA ASN A 331 32.41 -56.32 -19.26
C ASN A 331 32.96 -55.67 -20.55
N ASN A 332 32.49 -56.12 -21.70
CA ASN A 332 32.84 -55.58 -23.00
C ASN A 332 32.21 -54.22 -23.23
N SER A 333 32.99 -53.23 -23.68
CA SER A 333 32.51 -51.86 -23.96
C SER A 333 31.40 -51.77 -25.02
N SER A 334 31.28 -52.78 -25.89
CA SER A 334 30.27 -52.83 -26.94
C SER A 334 28.93 -53.44 -26.47
N ASN A 335 28.93 -54.29 -25.41
CA ASN A 335 27.74 -54.91 -24.85
C ASN A 335 27.94 -55.24 -23.36
N PRO A 336 27.94 -54.23 -22.50
CA PRO A 336 28.11 -54.43 -21.07
C PRO A 336 26.85 -55.00 -20.45
N SER A 337 26.93 -55.96 -19.51
CA SER A 337 25.79 -56.50 -18.78
C SER A 337 25.09 -55.42 -17.91
N ILE A 338 25.80 -54.40 -17.47
CA ILE A 338 25.25 -53.24 -16.75
C ILE A 338 25.70 -51.97 -17.47
N GLN A 339 24.77 -51.11 -17.85
CA GLN A 339 25.05 -49.87 -18.53
C GLN A 339 24.34 -48.74 -17.82
N ARG A 340 25.00 -47.59 -17.63
CA ARG A 340 24.36 -46.38 -17.16
C ARG A 340 23.40 -45.89 -18.25
N LEU A 341 22.16 -45.66 -17.88
CA LEU A 341 21.17 -45.06 -18.76
C LEU A 341 21.39 -43.55 -18.84
N ASP A 342 21.81 -43.08 -20.00
CA ASP A 342 21.85 -41.66 -20.27
C ASP A 342 20.44 -41.14 -20.62
N THR A 343 19.93 -40.31 -19.78
CA THR A 343 18.57 -39.76 -19.91
C THR A 343 18.48 -38.52 -20.82
N GLY A 344 19.60 -38.13 -21.45
CA GLY A 344 19.66 -37.21 -22.61
C GLY A 344 18.94 -35.85 -22.44
N SER A 345 18.92 -35.25 -21.24
CA SER A 345 18.21 -33.98 -21.03
C SER A 345 19.14 -32.77 -21.15
N ASN A 346 18.64 -31.69 -21.74
CA ASN A 346 19.36 -30.43 -21.85
C ASN A 346 19.05 -29.52 -20.64
N LEU A 347 19.83 -29.67 -19.55
CA LEU A 347 19.69 -28.86 -18.34
C LEU A 347 19.97 -27.37 -18.58
N GLN A 348 20.75 -27.04 -19.61
CA GLN A 348 21.06 -25.63 -19.93
C GLN A 348 19.81 -24.90 -20.45
N LEU A 349 19.01 -25.55 -21.29
CA LEU A 349 17.74 -24.99 -21.76
C LEU A 349 16.75 -24.79 -20.61
N ALA A 350 16.67 -25.77 -19.71
CA ALA A 350 15.82 -25.66 -18.52
C ALA A 350 16.26 -24.49 -17.63
N GLN A 351 17.58 -24.32 -17.42
CA GLN A 351 18.12 -23.22 -16.63
C GLN A 351 17.84 -21.85 -17.28
N PHE A 352 17.93 -21.74 -18.60
CA PHE A 352 17.59 -20.53 -19.32
C PHE A 352 16.10 -20.15 -19.12
N GLN A 353 15.17 -21.12 -19.28
CA GLN A 353 13.75 -20.89 -19.05
C GLN A 353 13.42 -20.50 -17.59
N ILE A 354 14.11 -21.14 -16.62
CA ILE A 354 13.98 -20.78 -15.20
C ILE A 354 14.38 -19.34 -14.96
N ASN A 355 15.53 -18.91 -15.49
CA ASN A 355 16.00 -17.53 -15.34
C ASN A 355 15.02 -16.51 -15.96
N ASP A 356 14.48 -16.79 -17.14
CA ASP A 356 13.50 -15.92 -17.77
C ASP A 356 12.22 -15.78 -16.93
N MET A 357 11.71 -16.89 -16.38
CA MET A 357 10.54 -16.84 -15.48
C MET A 357 10.85 -16.08 -14.19
N GLN A 358 12.02 -16.26 -13.59
CA GLN A 358 12.43 -15.51 -12.40
C GLN A 358 12.49 -14.00 -12.66
N ILE A 359 13.04 -13.59 -13.81
CA ILE A 359 13.06 -12.18 -14.22
C ILE A 359 11.64 -11.64 -14.43
N ALA A 360 10.76 -12.41 -15.08
CA ALA A 360 9.37 -12.01 -15.30
C ALA A 360 8.61 -11.82 -13.97
N ILE A 361 8.77 -12.74 -13.01
CA ILE A 361 8.15 -12.64 -11.68
C ILE A 361 8.69 -11.42 -10.91
N LYS A 362 10.00 -11.22 -10.90
CA LYS A 362 10.62 -10.04 -10.25
C LYS A 362 10.09 -8.75 -10.86
N ARG A 363 9.98 -8.69 -12.20
CA ARG A 363 9.44 -7.53 -12.92
C ARG A 363 7.97 -7.27 -12.59
N ALA A 364 7.14 -8.31 -12.52
CA ALA A 364 5.73 -8.17 -12.17
C ALA A 364 5.51 -7.56 -10.78
N LEU A 365 6.42 -7.83 -9.84
CA LEU A 365 6.39 -7.33 -8.45
C LEU A 365 7.32 -6.12 -8.21
N PHE A 366 7.62 -5.35 -9.26
CA PHE A 366 8.44 -4.12 -9.19
C PHE A 366 9.89 -4.34 -8.73
N ASN A 367 10.41 -5.55 -8.87
CA ASN A 367 11.72 -5.94 -8.38
C ASN A 367 12.73 -6.22 -9.50
N ASP A 368 12.68 -5.44 -10.58
CA ASP A 368 13.60 -5.54 -11.71
C ASP A 368 14.84 -4.63 -11.59
N LEU A 369 15.23 -4.30 -10.37
CA LEU A 369 16.48 -3.60 -10.14
C LEU A 369 17.63 -4.45 -10.68
N ARG A 370 18.36 -3.89 -11.63
CA ARG A 370 19.66 -4.42 -12.07
C ARG A 370 20.53 -4.61 -10.82
N ASP A 371 21.16 -5.76 -10.76
CA ASP A 371 22.09 -6.10 -9.68
C ASP A 371 23.07 -4.93 -9.45
N PRO A 372 23.28 -4.46 -8.22
CA PRO A 372 24.17 -3.33 -7.94
C PRO A 372 25.66 -3.64 -8.15
N SER A 373 25.98 -4.58 -9.05
CA SER A 373 27.33 -4.97 -9.37
C SER A 373 28.09 -3.82 -10.05
N GLY A 374 28.67 -2.94 -9.27
CA GLY A 374 29.91 -2.28 -9.60
C GLY A 374 29.91 -0.82 -10.02
N ALA A 375 28.80 -0.11 -10.21
CA ALA A 375 28.84 1.32 -10.51
C ALA A 375 28.09 2.13 -9.43
N VAL A 376 28.73 3.17 -8.94
CA VAL A 376 28.06 4.18 -8.08
C VAL A 376 26.91 4.78 -8.90
N ARG A 377 25.68 4.55 -8.46
CA ARG A 377 24.48 5.08 -9.13
C ARG A 377 24.50 6.60 -9.10
N SER A 378 24.26 7.21 -10.23
CA SER A 378 24.08 8.65 -10.28
C SER A 378 22.70 9.03 -9.73
N ALA A 379 22.58 10.20 -9.13
CA ALA A 379 21.28 10.73 -8.68
C ALA A 379 20.23 10.74 -9.80
N THR A 380 20.67 10.90 -11.06
CA THR A 380 19.83 10.88 -12.24
C THR A 380 19.26 9.49 -12.53
N GLU A 381 20.03 8.42 -12.36
CA GLU A 381 19.55 7.04 -12.54
C GLU A 381 18.49 6.67 -11.52
N VAL A 382 18.71 7.04 -10.25
CA VAL A 382 17.72 6.82 -9.17
C VAL A 382 16.41 7.57 -9.48
N ALA A 383 16.49 8.80 -10.00
CA ALA A 383 15.32 9.57 -10.40
C ALA A 383 14.57 8.93 -11.58
N ILE A 384 15.28 8.36 -12.56
CA ILE A 384 14.68 7.65 -13.70
C ILE A 384 13.98 6.37 -13.23
N GLU A 385 14.63 5.56 -12.38
CA GLU A 385 14.03 4.35 -11.80
C GLU A 385 12.75 4.66 -11.01
N SER A 386 12.77 5.71 -10.19
CA SER A 386 11.59 6.17 -9.44
C SER A 386 10.45 6.60 -10.38
N ARG A 387 10.76 7.25 -11.49
CA ARG A 387 9.76 7.64 -12.51
C ARG A 387 9.18 6.42 -13.25
N GLU A 388 9.99 5.43 -13.59
CA GLU A 388 9.50 4.20 -14.22
C GLU A 388 8.61 3.42 -13.27
N LEU A 389 8.96 3.32 -11.99
CA LEU A 389 8.13 2.73 -10.96
C LEU A 389 6.81 3.49 -10.81
N ALA A 390 6.87 4.84 -10.81
CA ALA A 390 5.70 5.70 -10.77
C ALA A 390 4.74 5.44 -11.95
N LYS A 391 5.25 5.25 -13.15
CA LYS A 391 4.45 4.93 -14.34
C LYS A 391 3.76 3.57 -14.23
N ARG A 392 4.44 2.56 -13.68
CA ARG A 392 3.87 1.22 -13.49
C ARG A 392 2.78 1.18 -12.41
N ILE A 393 2.99 1.88 -11.31
CA ILE A 393 2.02 1.96 -10.20
C ILE A 393 0.92 3.00 -10.52
N GLY A 394 1.15 3.91 -11.45
CA GLY A 394 0.34 5.11 -11.66
C GLY A 394 -1.16 4.88 -11.79
N SER A 395 -1.59 3.81 -12.48
CA SER A 395 -3.02 3.47 -12.59
C SER A 395 -3.64 3.00 -11.27
N ALA A 396 -2.86 2.32 -10.43
CA ALA A 396 -3.29 1.87 -9.10
C ALA A 396 -3.19 3.00 -8.07
N PHE A 397 -2.24 3.93 -8.22
CA PHE A 397 -1.96 4.97 -7.24
C PHE A 397 -3.17 5.88 -6.95
N GLY A 398 -3.86 6.37 -7.98
CA GLY A 398 -5.06 7.19 -7.79
C GLY A 398 -6.15 6.48 -6.98
N ARG A 399 -6.30 5.16 -7.18
CA ARG A 399 -7.21 4.35 -6.37
C ARG A 399 -6.71 4.20 -4.95
N LEU A 400 -5.44 3.94 -4.74
CA LEU A 400 -4.84 3.80 -3.41
C LEU A 400 -4.90 5.12 -2.62
N GLN A 401 -4.76 6.27 -3.29
CA GLN A 401 -5.00 7.55 -2.65
C GLN A 401 -6.43 7.64 -2.10
N THR A 402 -7.43 7.32 -2.91
CA THR A 402 -8.85 7.45 -2.54
C THR A 402 -9.34 6.37 -1.59
N GLU A 403 -8.90 5.12 -1.75
CA GLU A 403 -9.38 3.98 -0.96
C GLU A 403 -8.54 3.72 0.31
N VAL A 404 -7.27 4.18 0.35
CA VAL A 404 -6.37 3.91 1.48
C VAL A 404 -5.91 5.18 2.17
N LEU A 405 -5.19 6.07 1.46
CA LEU A 405 -4.51 7.19 2.11
C LEU A 405 -5.48 8.23 2.67
N VAL A 406 -6.47 8.65 1.90
CA VAL A 406 -7.50 9.60 2.36
C VAL A 406 -8.30 9.06 3.54
N PRO A 407 -8.81 7.81 3.55
CA PRO A 407 -9.51 7.25 4.70
C PRO A 407 -8.63 7.13 5.95
N ILE A 408 -7.34 6.80 5.82
CA ILE A 408 -6.40 6.79 6.96
C ILE A 408 -6.33 8.18 7.60
N ILE A 409 -6.06 9.23 6.81
CA ILE A 409 -5.96 10.60 7.31
C ILE A 409 -7.27 11.03 7.96
N LYS A 410 -8.41 10.81 7.30
CA LYS A 410 -9.74 11.15 7.83
C LYS A 410 -10.03 10.44 9.16
N ARG A 411 -9.67 9.17 9.27
CA ARG A 411 -9.91 8.41 10.51
C ARG A 411 -9.01 8.89 11.64
N VAL A 412 -7.73 9.10 11.38
CA VAL A 412 -6.79 9.62 12.37
C VAL A 412 -7.21 11.02 12.83
N ALA A 413 -7.52 11.92 11.89
CA ALA A 413 -8.01 13.26 12.21
C ALA A 413 -9.29 13.21 13.07
N ALA A 414 -10.25 12.31 12.76
CA ALA A 414 -11.47 12.16 13.55
C ALA A 414 -11.21 11.68 14.99
N ILE A 415 -10.22 10.79 15.20
CA ILE A 415 -9.82 10.34 16.54
C ILE A 415 -9.17 11.48 17.31
N LEU A 416 -8.21 12.20 16.71
CA LEU A 416 -7.49 13.30 17.35
C LEU A 416 -8.42 14.50 17.66
N THR A 417 -9.37 14.81 16.77
CA THR A 417 -10.41 15.83 17.01
C THR A 417 -11.31 15.44 18.18
N ARG A 418 -11.75 14.17 18.26
CA ARG A 418 -12.58 13.69 19.37
C ARG A 418 -11.87 13.80 20.72
N ARG A 419 -10.57 13.65 20.74
CA ARG A 419 -9.72 13.83 21.91
C ARG A 419 -9.35 15.29 22.20
N GLY A 420 -9.73 16.23 21.34
CA GLY A 420 -9.42 17.66 21.50
C GLY A 420 -7.95 18.01 21.26
N ILE A 421 -7.18 17.13 20.59
CA ILE A 421 -5.77 17.35 20.26
C ILE A 421 -5.64 18.29 19.06
N ILE A 422 -6.53 18.18 18.09
CA ILE A 422 -6.62 19.05 16.92
C ILE A 422 -8.01 19.68 16.81
N SER A 423 -8.09 20.83 16.18
CA SER A 423 -9.36 21.48 15.87
C SER A 423 -10.15 20.68 14.82
N PRO A 424 -11.48 20.74 14.81
CA PRO A 424 -12.29 20.05 13.80
C PRO A 424 -11.92 20.51 12.38
N ILE A 425 -11.52 19.56 11.53
CA ILE A 425 -11.20 19.80 10.12
C ILE A 425 -12.23 19.06 9.26
N GLN A 426 -12.82 19.75 8.29
CA GLN A 426 -13.67 19.12 7.30
C GLN A 426 -12.85 18.68 6.08
N LEU A 427 -12.30 17.48 6.13
CA LEU A 427 -11.50 16.87 5.06
C LEU A 427 -12.38 16.25 3.97
N ASP A 428 -13.42 16.94 3.52
CA ASP A 428 -14.39 16.44 2.54
C ASP A 428 -14.17 16.99 1.11
N GLY A 429 -13.11 17.78 0.91
CA GLY A 429 -12.80 18.45 -0.35
C GLY A 429 -13.65 19.70 -0.62
N ARG A 430 -14.54 20.10 0.34
CA ARG A 430 -15.28 21.36 0.24
C ARG A 430 -14.51 22.50 0.85
N ASP A 431 -13.93 22.25 2.02
CA ASP A 431 -13.25 23.27 2.80
C ASP A 431 -11.74 23.05 2.81
N VAL A 432 -11.28 21.79 2.85
CA VAL A 432 -9.86 21.44 2.88
C VAL A 432 -9.54 20.35 1.86
N ASP A 433 -8.53 20.60 1.05
CA ASP A 433 -7.96 19.66 0.09
C ASP A 433 -6.73 18.96 0.67
N ILE A 434 -6.65 17.64 0.45
CA ILE A 434 -5.48 16.84 0.82
C ILE A 434 -4.52 16.81 -0.37
N LYS A 435 -3.32 17.38 -0.21
CA LYS A 435 -2.25 17.33 -1.20
C LYS A 435 -1.24 16.25 -0.81
N PHE A 436 -0.99 15.31 -1.71
CA PHE A 436 -0.02 14.23 -1.50
C PHE A 436 1.39 14.68 -1.87
N MET A 437 2.36 14.36 -1.01
CA MET A 437 3.77 14.70 -1.15
C MET A 437 4.66 13.45 -1.11
N SER A 438 4.09 12.25 -1.30
CA SER A 438 4.87 11.02 -1.38
C SER A 438 5.84 11.05 -2.57
N PRO A 439 6.93 10.27 -2.56
CA PRO A 439 7.87 10.21 -3.68
C PRO A 439 7.18 9.96 -5.02
N LEU A 440 6.15 9.12 -5.03
CA LEU A 440 5.35 8.84 -6.22
C LEU A 440 4.56 10.06 -6.70
N ALA A 441 3.92 10.80 -5.78
CA ALA A 441 3.21 12.04 -6.11
C ALA A 441 4.17 13.10 -6.64
N ARG A 442 5.32 13.28 -5.99
CA ARG A 442 6.37 14.22 -6.44
C ARG A 442 6.95 13.86 -7.81
N ALA A 443 7.05 12.56 -8.13
CA ALA A 443 7.52 12.13 -9.44
C ALA A 443 6.54 12.52 -10.56
N GLN A 444 5.23 12.47 -10.29
CA GLN A 444 4.20 12.94 -11.22
C GLN A 444 4.22 14.47 -11.36
N ASP A 445 4.29 15.21 -10.22
CA ASP A 445 4.39 16.66 -10.21
C ASP A 445 5.68 17.17 -10.88
N GLY A 446 6.77 16.42 -10.81
CA GLY A 446 8.04 16.74 -11.47
C GLY A 446 7.94 16.76 -12.99
N GLU A 447 7.10 15.93 -13.61
CA GLU A 447 6.83 15.98 -15.06
C GLU A 447 6.11 17.27 -15.44
N ASP A 448 5.16 17.74 -14.62
CA ASP A 448 4.47 19.01 -14.81
C ASP A 448 5.45 20.19 -14.75
N ILE A 449 6.33 20.21 -13.75
CA ILE A 449 7.35 21.26 -13.59
C ILE A 449 8.27 21.32 -14.79
N LEU A 450 8.76 20.17 -15.26
CA LEU A 450 9.63 20.10 -16.44
C LEU A 450 8.92 20.57 -17.71
N SER A 451 7.65 20.20 -17.91
CA SER A 451 6.87 20.61 -19.08
C SER A 451 6.65 22.12 -19.11
N VAL A 452 6.31 22.71 -17.95
CA VAL A 452 6.14 24.17 -17.81
C VAL A 452 7.48 24.88 -18.00
N GLN A 453 8.57 24.39 -17.43
CA GLN A 453 9.90 24.95 -17.62
C GLN A 453 10.32 24.94 -19.09
N GLN A 454 10.06 23.85 -19.80
CA GLN A 454 10.34 23.74 -21.25
C GLN A 454 9.50 24.74 -22.04
N ALA A 455 8.20 24.87 -21.74
CA ALA A 455 7.32 25.82 -22.42
C ALA A 455 7.77 27.26 -22.20
N VAL A 456 8.07 27.65 -20.95
CA VAL A 456 8.56 28.99 -20.62
C VAL A 456 9.90 29.27 -21.29
N SER A 457 10.84 28.30 -21.24
CA SER A 457 12.17 28.44 -21.88
C SER A 457 12.05 28.57 -23.40
N PHE A 458 11.16 27.81 -24.01
CA PHE A 458 10.93 27.88 -25.47
C PHE A 458 10.40 29.26 -25.90
N VAL A 459 9.39 29.79 -25.17
CA VAL A 459 8.86 31.14 -25.48
C VAL A 459 9.91 32.22 -25.20
N MET A 460 10.70 32.08 -24.13
CA MET A 460 11.77 33.02 -23.82
C MET A 460 12.86 33.06 -24.88
N GLN A 461 13.22 31.91 -25.47
CA GLN A 461 14.22 31.77 -26.52
C GLN A 461 13.70 32.25 -27.89
N THR A 462 12.42 32.00 -28.18
CA THR A 462 11.85 32.30 -29.54
C THR A 462 11.26 33.69 -29.64
N ALA A 463 10.62 34.22 -28.61
CA ALA A 463 9.88 35.48 -28.64
C ALA A 463 10.43 36.55 -27.67
N GLY A 464 11.45 36.21 -26.88
CA GLY A 464 12.08 37.11 -25.92
C GLY A 464 11.40 37.21 -24.56
N PRO A 465 12.06 37.90 -23.58
CA PRO A 465 11.61 37.94 -22.18
C PRO A 465 10.27 38.69 -22.01
N ASP A 466 10.01 39.71 -22.80
CA ASP A 466 8.77 40.50 -22.68
C ASP A 466 7.54 39.73 -23.17
N ALA A 467 7.69 38.95 -24.25
CA ALA A 467 6.64 38.04 -24.72
C ALA A 467 6.37 36.92 -23.71
N SER A 468 7.39 36.43 -23.03
CA SER A 468 7.25 35.42 -21.97
C SER A 468 6.47 35.98 -20.76
N LYS A 469 6.74 37.23 -20.34
CA LYS A 469 5.98 37.91 -19.26
C LYS A 469 4.52 38.19 -19.66
N ALA A 470 4.27 38.48 -20.91
CA ALA A 470 2.91 38.70 -21.41
C ALA A 470 2.11 37.40 -21.55
N ALA A 471 2.78 36.27 -21.81
CA ALA A 471 2.13 34.98 -22.01
C ALA A 471 1.95 34.20 -20.69
N PHE A 472 2.85 34.36 -19.71
CA PHE A 472 2.87 33.58 -18.48
C PHE A 472 2.98 34.49 -17.23
N LYS A 473 2.32 34.10 -16.14
CA LYS A 473 2.47 34.74 -14.81
C LYS A 473 3.79 34.26 -14.16
N ILE A 474 4.91 34.81 -14.62
CA ILE A 474 6.25 34.38 -14.17
C ILE A 474 6.45 34.67 -12.68
N GLU A 475 5.83 35.71 -12.15
CA GLU A 475 5.83 36.10 -10.74
C GLU A 475 5.27 35.01 -9.80
N ASP A 476 4.28 34.23 -10.25
CA ASP A 476 3.67 33.17 -9.48
C ASP A 476 4.36 31.81 -9.67
N PHE A 477 5.27 31.69 -10.64
CA PHE A 477 5.94 30.45 -10.97
C PHE A 477 6.71 29.87 -9.77
N GLY A 478 7.42 30.72 -9.02
CA GLY A 478 8.16 30.29 -7.82
C GLY A 478 7.24 29.70 -6.74
N THR A 479 6.09 30.32 -6.50
CA THR A 479 5.09 29.84 -5.53
C THR A 479 4.43 28.55 -5.99
N TRP A 480 4.14 28.44 -7.30
CA TRP A 480 3.58 27.24 -7.89
C TRP A 480 4.55 26.05 -7.80
N VAL A 481 5.85 26.26 -8.13
CA VAL A 481 6.89 25.22 -7.98
C VAL A 481 7.04 24.82 -6.51
N ALA A 482 7.09 25.77 -5.58
CA ALA A 482 7.17 25.51 -4.15
C ALA A 482 5.99 24.63 -3.68
N GLY A 483 4.77 24.93 -4.14
CA GLY A 483 3.58 24.13 -3.85
C GLY A 483 3.66 22.70 -4.42
N LYS A 484 4.23 22.53 -5.62
CA LYS A 484 4.41 21.23 -6.26
C LYS A 484 5.56 20.40 -5.64
N THR A 485 6.64 21.04 -5.23
CA THR A 485 7.79 20.37 -4.61
C THR A 485 7.59 20.07 -3.12
N GLY A 486 6.53 20.62 -2.51
CA GLY A 486 6.27 20.49 -1.08
C GLY A 486 7.27 21.28 -0.21
N MET A 487 7.69 22.46 -0.68
CA MET A 487 8.54 23.36 0.08
C MET A 487 7.76 23.87 1.31
N PRO A 488 8.36 23.91 2.52
CA PRO A 488 7.71 24.45 3.71
C PRO A 488 7.19 25.87 3.47
N GLY A 489 5.98 26.18 3.95
CA GLY A 489 5.33 27.47 3.75
C GLY A 489 6.14 28.65 4.29
N GLU A 490 6.90 28.42 5.37
CA GLU A 490 7.81 29.42 5.95
C GLU A 490 8.89 29.95 4.96
N LEU A 491 9.25 29.15 3.97
CA LEU A 491 10.22 29.53 2.93
C LEU A 491 9.58 30.20 1.71
N VAL A 492 8.26 30.26 1.66
CA VAL A 492 7.50 30.85 0.56
C VAL A 492 6.92 32.18 1.01
N ARG A 493 7.33 33.26 0.35
CA ARG A 493 6.84 34.59 0.67
C ARG A 493 5.36 34.73 0.38
N SER A 494 4.65 35.43 1.26
CA SER A 494 3.24 35.76 1.08
C SER A 494 3.01 36.70 -0.11
N GLN A 495 1.77 36.77 -0.60
CA GLN A 495 1.41 37.70 -1.68
C GLN A 495 1.66 39.17 -1.29
N SER A 496 1.42 39.51 -0.02
CA SER A 496 1.68 40.84 0.54
C SER A 496 3.18 41.21 0.57
N GLU A 497 4.04 40.27 0.96
CA GLU A 497 5.49 40.49 0.95
C GLU A 497 6.06 40.59 -0.48
N LYS A 498 5.53 39.81 -1.42
CA LYS A 498 5.89 39.91 -2.85
C LYS A 498 5.52 41.29 -3.42
N ALA A 499 4.28 41.76 -3.13
CA ALA A 499 3.85 43.08 -3.58
C ALA A 499 4.73 44.22 -3.01
N GLN A 500 5.14 44.13 -1.74
CA GLN A 500 6.05 45.08 -1.14
C GLN A 500 7.42 45.10 -1.81
N ILE A 501 7.99 43.90 -2.10
CA ILE A 501 9.30 43.80 -2.75
C ILE A 501 9.25 44.32 -4.18
N ILE A 502 8.19 44.01 -4.92
CA ILE A 502 7.99 44.51 -6.30
C ILE A 502 7.85 46.05 -6.27
N GLN A 503 7.07 46.62 -5.34
CA GLN A 503 6.94 48.06 -5.17
C GLN A 503 8.26 48.73 -4.77
N ALA A 504 9.00 48.16 -3.81
CA ALA A 504 10.31 48.63 -3.43
C ALA A 504 11.33 48.60 -4.57
N GLY A 505 11.31 47.50 -5.38
CA GLY A 505 12.13 47.37 -6.58
C GLY A 505 11.80 48.42 -7.66
N ALA A 506 10.50 48.68 -7.89
CA ALA A 506 10.04 49.69 -8.83
C ALA A 506 10.45 51.12 -8.38
N GLN A 507 10.34 51.43 -7.08
CA GLN A 507 10.78 52.70 -6.53
C GLN A 507 12.30 52.90 -6.62
N ALA A 508 13.09 51.86 -6.36
CA ALA A 508 14.53 51.88 -6.50
C ALA A 508 14.97 52.07 -7.98
N ALA A 509 14.28 51.47 -8.92
CA ALA A 509 14.52 51.63 -10.36
C ALA A 509 14.19 53.06 -10.83
N GLN A 510 13.10 53.68 -10.32
CA GLN A 510 12.79 55.07 -10.59
C GLN A 510 13.80 56.05 -10.00
N GLN A 511 14.28 55.84 -8.78
CA GLN A 511 15.33 56.65 -8.17
C GLN A 511 16.68 56.52 -8.88
N GLY A 512 17.00 55.31 -9.39
CA GLY A 512 18.20 55.07 -10.20
C GLY A 512 18.17 55.78 -11.56
N MET A 513 17.00 55.93 -12.17
CA MET A 513 16.82 56.71 -13.42
C MET A 513 16.91 58.20 -13.19
N ASP A 514 16.44 58.73 -12.06
CA ASP A 514 16.53 60.15 -11.72
C ASP A 514 17.98 60.58 -11.44
N VAL A 515 18.80 59.72 -10.86
CA VAL A 515 20.23 59.99 -10.65
C VAL A 515 21.04 60.01 -11.97
N SER A 516 20.63 59.20 -12.98
CA SER A 516 21.32 59.16 -14.28
C SER A 516 20.95 60.33 -15.18
N ASN A 517 19.87 61.04 -14.94
CA ASN A 517 19.41 62.20 -15.72
C ASN A 517 19.86 63.59 -15.15
N GLN A 518 20.68 63.67 -14.10
CA GLN A 518 21.25 64.92 -13.65
C GLN A 518 22.39 65.35 -14.60
N PRO A 519 22.35 66.56 -15.17
CA PRO A 519 23.43 67.04 -16.02
C PRO A 519 24.70 67.24 -15.15
N PRO A 520 25.90 67.00 -15.73
CA PRO A 520 27.16 67.12 -15.00
C PRO A 520 27.32 68.57 -14.48
N GLN A 521 27.43 68.72 -13.18
CA GLN A 521 27.76 70.02 -12.54
C GLN A 521 29.14 70.45 -13.02
N GLN A 522 29.16 71.53 -13.79
CA GLN A 522 30.41 72.23 -14.19
C GLN A 522 31.21 72.63 -12.98
N GLY A 523 32.36 72.03 -12.78
CA GLY A 523 33.35 72.44 -11.78
C GLY A 523 33.76 73.84 -12.02
N GLN A 524 33.46 74.77 -11.07
CA GLN A 524 34.09 76.05 -11.00
C GLN A 524 35.52 75.88 -10.42
N THR A 525 36.49 76.05 -11.31
CA THR A 525 37.89 76.27 -10.99
C THR A 525 37.99 77.65 -10.41
N ALA A 526 38.28 77.81 -9.11
CA ALA A 526 38.73 79.05 -8.49
C ALA A 526 40.25 79.03 -8.44
N LEU A 527 40.82 80.15 -8.91
CA LEU A 527 42.21 80.54 -8.87
C LEU A 527 42.86 80.46 -7.50
#